data_f050be7ed98174f6f98426804b0d5bdf
#
_entry.id   f050be7ed98174f6f98426804b0d5bdf
#
_cell.length_a   1.000
_cell.length_b   1.000
_cell.length_c   1.000
_cell.angle_alpha   90.00
_cell.angle_beta   90.00
_cell.angle_gamma   90.00
#
_symmetry.space_group_name_H-M   'P 1'
#
loop_
_entity.id
_entity.type
_entity.pdbx_description
1 polymer ?
#
loop_
_entity_poly.entity_id
_entity_poly.type
_entity_poly.pdbx_seq_one_letter_code
_entity_poly.pdbx_strand_id
1 'polypeptide(L)'
;RNTISNTNPTESTEDEIKLCGRRGTVSLVNFDVWHRGSANFSTHKRYMLKFQFRRMEEPTGPSWRCESTKWKPPVDHLLDRLSEDVWHWLCGASSAVPISEDIDDRLADRLITELSDAEEEVCLQAAYQLGQLGSAVVDRLIEALKVESRQDQDSNAQANATNPQGGNPSDLYSAHALTRLGQTAIPPLIVALEDANCWVRAA
;
A
#
# COMPACT_ATOMS: atom_id res chain seq x y z
N ARG A 1 -5.60 0.70 9.24
CA ARG A 1 -5.33 2.15 9.41
C ARG A 1 -4.24 2.30 10.44
N ASN A 2 -3.05 2.54 9.92
CA ASN A 2 -1.91 2.80 10.77
C ASN A 2 -2.11 4.14 11.49
N THR A 3 -2.79 4.10 12.60
CA THR A 3 -2.71 5.20 13.55
C THR A 3 -1.24 5.31 13.93
N ILE A 4 -0.59 6.36 13.42
CA ILE A 4 0.67 6.81 14.00
C ILE A 4 0.33 7.15 15.45
N SER A 5 0.40 6.14 16.32
CA SER A 5 0.37 6.43 17.73
C SER A 5 1.62 7.28 17.97
N ASN A 6 1.47 8.47 18.50
CA ASN A 6 2.55 9.23 19.11
C ASN A 6 3.06 8.42 20.30
N THR A 7 3.64 7.24 20.01
CA THR A 7 4.29 6.45 21.03
C THR A 7 5.45 7.28 21.52
N ASN A 8 5.49 7.46 22.81
CA ASN A 8 6.61 8.09 23.49
C ASN A 8 7.90 7.45 22.93
N PRO A 9 8.83 8.21 22.35
CA PRO A 9 10.05 7.66 21.74
C PRO A 9 10.92 6.88 22.73
N THR A 10 10.58 6.90 24.02
CA THR A 10 11.23 6.12 25.07
C THR A 10 10.60 4.75 25.31
N GLU A 11 9.39 4.52 24.84
CA GLU A 11 8.71 3.23 24.98
C GLU A 11 9.03 2.31 23.81
N SER A 12 9.53 1.12 24.09
CA SER A 12 9.79 0.05 23.13
C SER A 12 8.56 -0.83 23.06
N THR A 13 8.11 -1.19 21.86
CA THR A 13 7.11 -2.25 21.65
C THR A 13 7.80 -3.61 21.68
N GLU A 14 7.06 -4.67 22.04
CA GLU A 14 7.62 -6.03 22.16
C GLU A 14 8.27 -6.52 20.84
N ASP A 15 7.74 -6.10 19.70
CA ASP A 15 8.21 -6.52 18.37
C ASP A 15 9.24 -5.56 17.75
N GLU A 16 9.71 -4.55 18.51
CA GLU A 16 10.63 -3.57 17.97
C GLU A 16 12.05 -4.11 17.84
N ILE A 17 12.55 -4.18 16.60
CA ILE A 17 13.94 -4.54 16.32
C ILE A 17 14.80 -3.28 16.37
N LYS A 18 15.70 -3.19 17.34
CA LYS A 18 16.64 -2.08 17.48
C LYS A 18 17.84 -2.27 16.54
N LEU A 19 17.93 -1.41 15.53
CA LEU A 19 19.09 -1.37 14.64
C LEU A 19 20.25 -0.66 15.33
N CYS A 20 21.02 -1.41 16.12
CA CYS A 20 22.20 -0.92 16.83
C CYS A 20 23.47 -1.52 16.21
N GLY A 21 24.50 -0.70 16.08
CA GLY A 21 25.77 -1.16 15.53
C GLY A 21 26.95 -0.29 15.96
N ARG A 22 28.16 -0.78 15.69
CA ARG A 22 29.39 -0.03 15.86
C ARG A 22 29.56 0.98 14.72
N ARG A 23 30.54 1.88 14.84
CA ARG A 23 30.93 2.75 13.74
C ARG A 23 31.22 1.93 12.49
N GLY A 24 30.66 2.35 11.35
CA GLY A 24 30.78 1.65 10.07
C GLY A 24 29.74 0.57 9.82
N THR A 25 28.81 0.32 10.75
CA THR A 25 27.68 -0.57 10.48
C THR A 25 26.79 0.04 9.39
N VAL A 26 26.44 -0.79 8.41
CA VAL A 26 25.46 -0.47 7.36
C VAL A 26 24.24 -1.34 7.59
N SER A 27 23.06 -0.73 7.60
CA SER A 27 21.78 -1.43 7.68
C SER A 27 21.02 -1.19 6.38
N LEU A 28 20.56 -2.25 5.75
CA LEU A 28 19.67 -2.19 4.59
C LEU A 28 18.27 -2.57 5.05
N VAL A 29 17.33 -1.66 4.88
CA VAL A 29 15.94 -1.87 5.28
C VAL A 29 15.00 -1.49 4.15
N ASN A 30 13.85 -2.17 4.06
CA ASN A 30 12.76 -1.70 3.22
C ASN A 30 12.23 -0.40 3.84
N PHE A 31 12.02 0.63 3.03
CA PHE A 31 11.59 1.94 3.53
C PHE A 31 10.16 1.91 4.09
N ASP A 32 9.31 1.06 3.55
CA ASP A 32 7.90 0.94 3.95
C ASP A 32 7.70 0.13 5.24
N VAL A 33 8.78 -0.50 5.76
CA VAL A 33 8.70 -1.11 7.09
C VAL A 33 8.52 -0.02 8.15
N TRP A 34 7.57 -0.22 9.04
CA TRP A 34 7.37 0.66 10.17
C TRP A 34 8.68 0.92 10.90
N HIS A 35 9.06 2.18 10.98
CA HIS A 35 10.30 2.55 11.62
C HIS A 35 10.18 3.89 12.34
N ARG A 36 10.95 4.05 13.38
CA ARG A 36 11.06 5.31 14.13
C ARG A 36 12.50 5.64 14.49
N GLY A 37 12.76 6.91 14.73
CA GLY A 37 14.00 7.34 15.36
C GLY A 37 13.93 7.13 16.87
N SER A 38 14.96 6.55 17.47
CA SER A 38 15.10 6.49 18.92
C SER A 38 15.85 7.72 19.46
N ALA A 39 15.48 8.16 20.65
CA ALA A 39 16.17 9.26 21.32
C ALA A 39 17.63 8.90 21.62
N ASN A 40 18.51 9.87 21.53
CA ASN A 40 19.92 9.73 21.93
C ASN A 40 20.08 10.23 23.38
N PHE A 41 20.21 9.30 24.30
CA PHE A 41 20.44 9.60 25.72
C PHE A 41 21.92 9.71 26.09
N SER A 42 22.83 9.55 25.11
CA SER A 42 24.27 9.69 25.37
C SER A 42 24.73 11.14 25.29
N THR A 43 25.87 11.45 25.87
CA THR A 43 26.53 12.76 25.75
C THR A 43 27.21 12.96 24.38
N HIS A 44 27.24 11.93 23.55
CA HIS A 44 27.91 11.96 22.28
C HIS A 44 26.92 12.24 21.14
N LYS A 45 27.33 13.03 20.16
CA LYS A 45 26.54 13.23 18.93
C LYS A 45 26.49 11.93 18.12
N ARG A 46 25.30 11.56 17.68
CA ARG A 46 25.07 10.45 16.75
C ARG A 46 24.94 11.01 15.33
N TYR A 47 25.74 10.48 14.43
CA TYR A 47 25.65 10.80 13.00
C TYR A 47 25.14 9.57 12.26
N MET A 48 24.23 9.77 11.34
CA MET A 48 23.70 8.74 10.48
C MET A 48 23.52 9.30 9.07
N LEU A 49 24.04 8.60 8.07
CA LEU A 49 23.78 8.87 6.68
C LEU A 49 22.65 7.95 6.24
N LYS A 50 21.60 8.52 5.65
CA LYS A 50 20.50 7.78 5.02
C LYS A 50 20.62 7.93 3.51
N PHE A 51 20.61 6.82 2.81
CA PHE A 51 20.49 6.77 1.37
C PHE A 51 19.20 6.05 1.04
N GLN A 52 18.34 6.69 0.26
CA GLN A 52 17.13 6.08 -0.24
C GLN A 52 17.35 5.73 -1.71
N PHE A 53 17.16 4.46 -2.04
CA PHE A 53 17.22 3.98 -3.40
C PHE A 53 15.81 3.75 -3.90
N ARG A 54 15.53 4.26 -5.10
CA ARG A 54 14.26 4.12 -5.76
C ARG A 54 14.48 3.50 -7.13
N ARG A 55 13.66 2.53 -7.46
CA ARG A 55 13.64 1.98 -8.82
C ARG A 55 13.05 3.03 -9.77
N MET A 56 13.72 3.25 -10.89
CA MET A 56 13.32 4.25 -11.90
C MET A 56 12.72 3.59 -13.15
N GLU A 57 12.90 2.30 -13.31
CA GLU A 57 12.43 1.53 -14.47
C GLU A 57 11.76 0.25 -14.00
N GLU A 58 10.79 -0.21 -14.77
CA GLU A 58 10.13 -1.49 -14.51
C GLU A 58 11.12 -2.64 -14.60
N PRO A 59 10.98 -3.69 -13.76
CA PRO A 59 11.82 -4.85 -13.87
C PRO A 59 11.59 -5.58 -15.20
N THR A 60 12.67 -5.94 -15.87
CA THR A 60 12.65 -6.80 -17.06
C THR A 60 13.04 -8.24 -16.75
N GLY A 61 13.38 -8.52 -15.48
CA GLY A 61 13.77 -9.82 -14.97
C GLY A 61 14.32 -9.73 -13.55
N PRO A 62 14.58 -10.86 -12.88
CA PRO A 62 15.15 -10.87 -11.55
C PRO A 62 16.50 -10.16 -11.52
N SER A 63 16.69 -9.21 -10.61
CA SER A 63 17.98 -8.55 -10.36
C SER A 63 18.89 -9.32 -9.38
N TRP A 64 18.51 -10.52 -9.02
CA TRP A 64 19.24 -11.42 -8.12
C TRP A 64 19.43 -12.79 -8.76
N ARG A 65 20.28 -13.63 -8.17
CA ARG A 65 20.37 -15.04 -8.58
C ARG A 65 19.06 -15.75 -8.24
N CYS A 66 18.38 -16.22 -9.26
CA CYS A 66 17.10 -16.89 -9.16
C CYS A 66 17.18 -18.23 -9.88
N GLU A 67 16.89 -19.31 -9.17
CA GLU A 67 16.82 -20.65 -9.76
C GLU A 67 15.51 -20.89 -10.49
N SER A 68 14.46 -20.18 -10.08
CA SER A 68 13.12 -20.28 -10.67
C SER A 68 12.35 -18.99 -10.44
N THR A 69 11.67 -18.53 -11.47
CA THR A 69 10.72 -17.41 -11.38
C THR A 69 9.32 -17.86 -10.94
N LYS A 70 9.13 -19.16 -10.74
CA LYS A 70 7.86 -19.71 -10.28
C LYS A 70 7.62 -19.31 -8.82
N TRP A 71 6.47 -18.68 -8.56
CA TRP A 71 6.04 -18.35 -7.22
C TRP A 71 5.89 -19.61 -6.36
N LYS A 72 6.36 -19.52 -5.13
CA LYS A 72 6.17 -20.52 -4.08
C LYS A 72 5.75 -19.77 -2.82
N PRO A 73 4.50 -19.88 -2.40
CA PRO A 73 4.04 -19.20 -1.21
C PRO A 73 4.81 -19.69 0.03
N PRO A 74 5.22 -18.79 0.91
CA PRO A 74 5.68 -19.17 2.24
C PRO A 74 4.56 -19.87 3.03
N VAL A 75 4.93 -20.68 3.99
CA VAL A 75 3.97 -21.29 4.92
C VAL A 75 3.34 -20.17 5.77
N ASP A 76 2.03 -20.21 5.96
CA ASP A 76 1.26 -19.27 6.80
C ASP A 76 1.31 -17.80 6.33
N HIS A 77 1.24 -17.56 5.04
CA HIS A 77 1.26 -16.21 4.48
C HIS A 77 -0.15 -15.64 4.28
N LEU A 78 -0.47 -14.56 4.99
CA LEU A 78 -1.79 -13.90 4.94
C LEU A 78 -2.02 -13.09 3.64
N LEU A 79 -0.94 -12.64 2.98
CA LEU A 79 -1.01 -11.78 1.79
C LEU A 79 -0.50 -12.50 0.53
N ASP A 80 -0.97 -13.73 0.30
CA ASP A 80 -0.49 -14.56 -0.82
C ASP A 80 -0.60 -13.87 -2.17
N ARG A 81 -1.74 -13.23 -2.46
CA ARG A 81 -1.97 -12.55 -3.74
C ARG A 81 -1.06 -11.36 -3.94
N LEU A 82 -0.96 -10.49 -2.96
CA LEU A 82 -0.05 -9.35 -3.01
C LEU A 82 1.39 -9.82 -3.21
N SER A 83 1.82 -10.81 -2.46
CA SER A 83 3.17 -11.35 -2.53
C SER A 83 3.48 -12.01 -3.87
N GLU A 84 2.52 -12.74 -4.44
CA GLU A 84 2.60 -13.34 -5.77
C GLU A 84 2.72 -12.27 -6.87
N ASP A 85 1.91 -11.23 -6.81
CA ASP A 85 1.94 -10.14 -7.77
C ASP A 85 3.26 -9.36 -7.71
N VAL A 86 3.74 -9.05 -6.51
CA VAL A 86 5.05 -8.40 -6.31
C VAL A 86 6.19 -9.30 -6.81
N TRP A 87 6.12 -10.61 -6.56
CA TRP A 87 7.11 -11.55 -7.05
C TRP A 87 7.15 -11.57 -8.59
N HIS A 88 5.99 -11.70 -9.22
CA HIS A 88 5.90 -11.69 -10.67
C HIS A 88 6.42 -10.37 -11.26
N TRP A 89 6.03 -9.24 -10.68
CA TRP A 89 6.54 -7.94 -11.08
C TRP A 89 8.07 -7.86 -10.95
N LEU A 90 8.64 -8.26 -9.83
CA LEU A 90 10.09 -8.29 -9.62
C LEU A 90 10.80 -9.22 -10.61
N CYS A 91 10.15 -10.26 -11.07
CA CYS A 91 10.65 -11.17 -12.09
C CYS A 91 10.50 -10.65 -13.52
N GLY A 92 9.98 -9.44 -13.72
CA GLY A 92 9.76 -8.84 -15.02
C GLY A 92 8.56 -9.42 -15.77
N ALA A 93 7.71 -10.17 -15.09
CA ALA A 93 6.46 -10.63 -15.66
C ALA A 93 5.46 -9.47 -15.64
N SER A 94 4.96 -9.07 -16.81
CA SER A 94 3.82 -8.18 -16.87
C SER A 94 2.63 -8.87 -16.22
N SER A 95 2.03 -8.20 -15.26
CA SER A 95 0.82 -8.69 -14.58
C SER A 95 -0.42 -8.57 -15.48
N ALA A 96 -0.33 -9.09 -16.68
CA ALA A 96 -1.52 -9.31 -17.49
C ALA A 96 -2.32 -10.43 -16.84
N VAL A 97 -3.14 -10.07 -15.87
CA VAL A 97 -4.11 -11.01 -15.30
C VAL A 97 -5.09 -11.41 -16.39
N PRO A 98 -5.36 -12.70 -16.57
CA PRO A 98 -6.47 -13.13 -17.42
C PRO A 98 -7.75 -12.50 -16.88
N ILE A 99 -8.37 -11.62 -17.65
CA ILE A 99 -9.66 -11.04 -17.31
C ILE A 99 -10.67 -12.18 -17.42
N SER A 100 -11.28 -12.55 -16.31
CA SER A 100 -12.41 -13.47 -16.34
C SER A 100 -13.59 -12.73 -16.99
N GLU A 101 -14.13 -13.27 -18.07
CA GLU A 101 -15.32 -12.71 -18.71
C GLU A 101 -16.59 -12.96 -17.88
N ASP A 102 -16.58 -13.99 -17.04
CA ASP A 102 -17.68 -14.31 -16.13
C ASP A 102 -17.35 -13.80 -14.73
N ILE A 103 -17.97 -12.68 -14.36
CA ILE A 103 -17.80 -12.10 -13.04
C ILE A 103 -18.96 -12.53 -12.14
N ASP A 104 -18.61 -13.15 -11.03
CA ASP A 104 -19.55 -13.35 -9.93
C ASP A 104 -19.79 -12.01 -9.22
N ASP A 105 -20.94 -11.38 -9.49
CA ASP A 105 -21.35 -10.13 -8.87
C ASP A 105 -21.35 -10.21 -7.33
N ARG A 106 -21.69 -11.37 -6.78
CA ARG A 106 -21.67 -11.58 -5.32
C ARG A 106 -20.24 -11.54 -4.77
N LEU A 107 -19.30 -12.10 -5.52
CA LEU A 107 -17.88 -12.01 -5.16
C LEU A 107 -17.40 -10.56 -5.18
N ALA A 108 -17.74 -9.83 -6.24
CA ALA A 108 -17.37 -8.42 -6.38
C ALA A 108 -17.95 -7.57 -5.23
N ASP A 109 -19.24 -7.72 -4.90
CA ASP A 109 -19.90 -7.00 -3.82
C ASP A 109 -19.28 -7.32 -2.44
N ARG A 110 -18.94 -8.58 -2.21
CA ARG A 110 -18.25 -8.99 -0.99
C ARG A 110 -16.89 -8.33 -0.89
N LEU A 111 -16.07 -8.40 -1.94
CA LEU A 111 -14.74 -7.80 -1.96
C LEU A 111 -14.77 -6.27 -1.81
N ILE A 112 -15.76 -5.59 -2.41
CA ILE A 112 -15.96 -4.15 -2.19
C ILE A 112 -16.25 -3.86 -0.72
N THR A 113 -17.05 -4.71 -0.05
CA THR A 113 -17.32 -4.55 1.38
C THR A 113 -16.06 -4.77 2.22
N GLU A 114 -15.24 -5.75 1.86
CA GLU A 114 -13.98 -6.08 2.55
C GLU A 114 -12.92 -4.96 2.42
N LEU A 115 -13.03 -4.03 1.46
CA LEU A 115 -12.14 -2.85 1.40
C LEU A 115 -12.26 -1.94 2.63
N SER A 116 -13.34 -2.05 3.39
CA SER A 116 -13.59 -1.26 4.61
C SER A 116 -13.46 -2.10 5.88
N ASP A 117 -12.82 -3.26 5.82
CA ASP A 117 -12.60 -4.11 6.99
C ASP A 117 -11.68 -3.42 8.02
N ALA A 118 -11.75 -3.87 9.26
CA ALA A 118 -10.89 -3.38 10.34
C ALA A 118 -9.44 -3.87 10.19
N GLU A 119 -9.26 -5.05 9.56
CA GLU A 119 -7.97 -5.69 9.36
C GLU A 119 -7.38 -5.29 8.01
N GLU A 120 -6.23 -4.62 8.03
CA GLU A 120 -5.52 -4.13 6.83
C GLU A 120 -5.24 -5.25 5.81
N GLU A 121 -4.91 -6.44 6.29
CA GLU A 121 -4.62 -7.60 5.44
C GLU A 121 -5.86 -8.02 4.63
N VAL A 122 -7.05 -7.94 5.21
CA VAL A 122 -8.32 -8.22 4.52
C VAL A 122 -8.55 -7.20 3.42
N CYS A 123 -8.38 -5.91 3.73
CA CYS A 123 -8.54 -4.83 2.76
C CYS A 123 -7.58 -4.97 1.57
N LEU A 124 -6.29 -5.24 1.83
CA LEU A 124 -5.29 -5.43 0.78
C LEU A 124 -5.60 -6.66 -0.06
N GLN A 125 -5.95 -7.78 0.56
CA GLN A 125 -6.31 -9.00 -0.16
C GLN A 125 -7.52 -8.78 -1.06
N ALA A 126 -8.54 -8.08 -0.56
CA ALA A 126 -9.72 -7.71 -1.34
C ALA A 126 -9.36 -6.79 -2.52
N ALA A 127 -8.53 -5.77 -2.30
CA ALA A 127 -8.10 -4.85 -3.34
C ALA A 127 -7.38 -5.58 -4.49
N TYR A 128 -6.46 -6.49 -4.16
CA TYR A 128 -5.74 -7.25 -5.17
C TYR A 128 -6.61 -8.27 -5.89
N GLN A 129 -7.58 -8.88 -5.22
CA GLN A 129 -8.57 -9.76 -5.87
C GLN A 129 -9.49 -8.97 -6.80
N LEU A 130 -9.99 -7.80 -6.38
CA LEU A 130 -10.79 -6.90 -7.24
C LEU A 130 -10.03 -6.50 -8.49
N GLY A 131 -8.75 -6.19 -8.38
CA GLY A 131 -7.90 -5.88 -9.52
C GLY A 131 -7.79 -7.03 -10.54
N GLN A 132 -8.15 -8.26 -10.18
CA GLN A 132 -8.18 -9.42 -11.07
C GLN A 132 -9.52 -9.61 -11.79
N LEU A 133 -10.59 -8.95 -11.33
CA LEU A 133 -11.92 -9.09 -11.92
C LEU A 133 -12.13 -8.26 -13.20
N GLY A 134 -11.13 -7.48 -13.61
CA GLY A 134 -11.17 -6.75 -14.87
C GLY A 134 -12.07 -5.52 -14.85
N SER A 135 -12.51 -5.09 -16.05
CA SER A 135 -13.20 -3.81 -16.24
C SER A 135 -14.57 -3.70 -15.58
N ALA A 136 -15.24 -4.80 -15.32
CA ALA A 136 -16.61 -4.79 -14.80
C ALA A 136 -16.73 -4.31 -13.34
N VAL A 137 -15.62 -4.23 -12.60
CA VAL A 137 -15.62 -3.70 -11.24
C VAL A 137 -15.18 -2.24 -11.17
N VAL A 138 -14.77 -1.61 -12.28
CA VAL A 138 -14.20 -0.27 -12.29
C VAL A 138 -15.19 0.76 -11.73
N ASP A 139 -16.44 0.77 -12.18
CA ASP A 139 -17.43 1.72 -11.70
C ASP A 139 -17.70 1.57 -10.20
N ARG A 140 -17.75 0.33 -9.71
CA ARG A 140 -17.90 0.03 -8.28
C ARG A 140 -16.70 0.52 -7.47
N LEU A 141 -15.49 0.38 -8.01
CA LEU A 141 -14.27 0.86 -7.38
C LEU A 141 -14.18 2.39 -7.38
N ILE A 142 -14.64 3.07 -8.41
CA ILE A 142 -14.74 4.54 -8.42
C ILE A 142 -15.71 5.02 -7.33
N GLU A 143 -16.86 4.37 -7.16
CA GLU A 143 -17.78 4.71 -6.08
C GLU A 143 -17.18 4.39 -4.69
N ALA A 144 -16.48 3.27 -4.54
CA ALA A 144 -15.74 2.96 -3.31
C ALA A 144 -14.67 4.01 -3.01
N LEU A 145 -13.90 4.45 -4.03
CA LEU A 145 -12.91 5.51 -3.90
C LEU A 145 -13.52 6.81 -3.36
N LYS A 146 -14.69 7.19 -3.87
CA LYS A 146 -15.40 8.39 -3.39
C LYS A 146 -15.85 8.25 -1.94
N VAL A 147 -16.27 7.06 -1.53
CA VAL A 147 -16.67 6.80 -0.14
C VAL A 147 -15.45 6.83 0.78
N GLU A 148 -14.39 6.11 0.45
CA GLU A 148 -13.14 6.08 1.23
C GLU A 148 -12.53 7.48 1.36
N SER A 149 -12.48 8.24 0.26
CA SER A 149 -11.94 9.62 0.25
C SER A 149 -12.71 10.54 1.20
N ARG A 150 -14.04 10.42 1.27
CA ARG A 150 -14.85 11.23 2.19
C ARG A 150 -14.64 10.82 3.64
N GLN A 151 -14.56 9.52 3.92
CA GLN A 151 -14.28 9.01 5.27
C GLN A 151 -12.89 9.44 5.75
N ASP A 152 -11.90 9.42 4.86
CA ASP A 152 -10.55 9.87 5.15
C ASP A 152 -10.52 11.39 5.38
N GLN A 153 -11.25 12.17 4.60
CA GLN A 153 -11.43 13.60 4.81
C GLN A 153 -12.00 13.91 6.20
N ASP A 154 -13.06 13.21 6.61
CA ASP A 154 -13.70 13.43 7.90
C ASP A 154 -12.79 13.05 9.07
N SER A 155 -12.06 11.94 8.93
CA SER A 155 -11.08 11.49 9.92
C SER A 155 -9.91 12.48 10.04
N ASN A 156 -9.42 13.02 8.94
CA ASN A 156 -8.35 14.00 8.91
C ASN A 156 -8.81 15.39 9.36
N ALA A 157 -10.06 15.78 9.11
CA ALA A 157 -10.60 17.04 9.62
C ALA A 157 -10.55 17.13 11.14
N GLN A 158 -10.78 16.01 11.83
CA GLN A 158 -10.63 15.93 13.28
C GLN A 158 -9.17 15.97 13.73
N ALA A 159 -8.27 15.29 13.02
CA ALA A 159 -6.84 15.28 13.31
C ALA A 159 -6.17 16.63 12.97
N ASN A 160 -6.64 17.31 11.93
CA ASN A 160 -6.06 18.56 11.41
C ASN A 160 -6.58 19.85 12.05
N ALA A 161 -7.49 19.77 13.03
CA ALA A 161 -7.78 20.92 13.90
C ALA A 161 -6.50 21.50 14.56
N THR A 162 -5.44 20.68 14.64
CA THR A 162 -4.12 21.05 15.16
C THR A 162 -3.02 21.18 14.09
N ASN A 163 -3.29 20.79 12.83
CA ASN A 163 -2.33 20.88 11.73
C ASN A 163 -3.00 21.39 10.43
N PRO A 164 -2.92 22.70 10.15
CA PRO A 164 -3.60 23.32 9.02
C PRO A 164 -3.09 22.90 7.64
N GLN A 165 -2.04 22.09 7.54
CA GLN A 165 -1.47 21.71 6.24
C GLN A 165 -2.11 20.46 5.61
N GLY A 166 -3.23 19.98 6.16
CA GLY A 166 -4.09 18.96 5.57
C GLY A 166 -3.36 17.70 5.07
N GLY A 167 -3.80 16.52 5.49
CA GLY A 167 -3.29 15.29 4.93
C GLY A 167 -3.73 15.13 3.46
N ASN A 168 -2.93 14.45 2.66
CA ASN A 168 -3.41 13.87 1.42
C ASN A 168 -4.23 12.62 1.74
N PRO A 169 -5.18 12.23 0.88
CA PRO A 169 -5.75 10.89 0.95
C PRO A 169 -4.61 9.89 0.99
N SER A 170 -4.60 9.03 1.99
CA SER A 170 -3.55 8.03 2.16
C SER A 170 -4.18 6.65 2.10
N ASP A 171 -3.44 5.68 1.60
CA ASP A 171 -3.73 4.25 1.67
C ASP A 171 -5.20 3.88 1.41
N LEU A 172 -5.75 4.37 0.27
CA LEU A 172 -7.09 4.01 -0.16
C LEU A 172 -7.03 2.66 -0.87
N TYR A 173 -7.70 1.67 -0.33
CA TYR A 173 -7.65 0.30 -0.87
C TYR A 173 -8.32 0.19 -2.24
N SER A 174 -9.35 1.00 -2.50
CA SER A 174 -9.93 1.13 -3.85
C SER A 174 -8.92 1.67 -4.88
N ALA A 175 -8.03 2.59 -4.47
CA ALA A 175 -6.97 3.09 -5.35
C ALA A 175 -5.94 1.99 -5.66
N HIS A 176 -5.60 1.12 -4.71
CA HIS A 176 -4.76 -0.06 -4.98
C HIS A 176 -5.40 -1.00 -6.00
N ALA A 177 -6.71 -1.28 -5.87
CA ALA A 177 -7.44 -2.10 -6.83
C ALA A 177 -7.48 -1.46 -8.23
N LEU A 178 -7.76 -0.16 -8.32
CA LEU A 178 -7.76 0.60 -9.57
C LEU A 178 -6.37 0.62 -10.23
N THR A 179 -5.32 0.79 -9.45
CA THR A 179 -3.94 0.71 -9.94
C THR A 179 -3.66 -0.67 -10.57
N ARG A 180 -4.17 -1.72 -9.95
CA ARG A 180 -3.99 -3.09 -10.45
C ARG A 180 -4.75 -3.35 -11.75
N LEU A 181 -5.90 -2.72 -11.96
CA LEU A 181 -6.66 -2.77 -13.22
C LEU A 181 -5.94 -2.05 -14.38
N GLY A 182 -5.03 -1.14 -14.06
CA GLY A 182 -4.19 -0.48 -15.04
C GLY A 182 -4.98 0.37 -16.05
N GLN A 183 -4.74 0.15 -17.34
CA GLN A 183 -5.27 1.00 -18.40
C GLN A 183 -6.81 1.06 -18.45
N THR A 184 -7.50 0.02 -18.00
CA THR A 184 -8.97 -0.01 -18.01
C THR A 184 -9.59 0.97 -17.01
N ALA A 185 -8.86 1.32 -15.95
CA ALA A 185 -9.30 2.31 -14.97
C ALA A 185 -9.05 3.77 -15.40
N ILE A 186 -8.19 4.01 -16.40
CA ILE A 186 -7.78 5.38 -16.78
C ILE A 186 -8.96 6.27 -17.18
N PRO A 187 -9.87 5.88 -18.10
CA PRO A 187 -10.96 6.77 -18.50
C PRO A 187 -11.89 7.18 -17.34
N PRO A 188 -12.36 6.28 -16.46
CA PRO A 188 -13.13 6.64 -15.28
C PRO A 188 -12.36 7.50 -14.27
N LEU A 189 -11.05 7.28 -14.11
CA LEU A 189 -10.21 8.11 -13.24
C LEU A 189 -10.07 9.54 -13.78
N ILE A 190 -9.96 9.72 -15.10
CA ILE A 190 -9.97 11.06 -15.72
C ILE A 190 -11.27 11.78 -15.37
N VAL A 191 -12.42 11.10 -15.41
CA VAL A 191 -13.70 11.69 -15.00
C VAL A 191 -13.70 12.03 -13.51
N ALA A 192 -13.10 11.18 -12.65
CA ALA A 192 -13.01 11.43 -11.22
C ALA A 192 -12.16 12.67 -10.87
N LEU A 193 -11.23 13.09 -11.74
CA LEU A 193 -10.49 14.35 -11.56
C LEU A 193 -11.39 15.60 -11.63
N GLU A 194 -12.59 15.48 -12.15
CA GLU A 194 -13.59 16.57 -12.21
C GLU A 194 -14.57 16.53 -11.02
N ASP A 195 -14.42 15.58 -10.09
CA ASP A 195 -15.29 15.48 -8.91
C ASP A 195 -15.26 16.78 -8.08
N ALA A 196 -16.42 17.17 -7.54
CA ALA A 196 -16.55 18.37 -6.71
C ALA A 196 -15.71 18.27 -5.43
N ASN A 197 -15.51 17.06 -4.90
CA ASN A 197 -14.72 16.82 -3.70
C ASN A 197 -13.21 16.78 -4.04
N CYS A 198 -12.46 17.69 -3.43
CA CYS A 198 -11.01 17.77 -3.67
C CYS A 198 -10.24 16.53 -3.18
N TRP A 199 -10.77 15.79 -2.20
CA TRP A 199 -10.14 14.55 -1.71
C TRP A 199 -10.29 13.41 -2.73
N VAL A 200 -11.44 13.35 -3.42
CA VAL A 200 -11.61 12.39 -4.53
C VAL A 200 -10.65 12.71 -5.68
N ARG A 201 -10.46 14.01 -5.99
CA ARG A 201 -9.51 14.40 -7.06
C ARG A 201 -8.05 14.15 -6.69
N ALA A 202 -7.71 14.09 -5.41
CA ALA A 202 -6.35 13.90 -4.90
C ALA A 202 -5.99 12.42 -4.66
N ALA A 203 -7.02 11.57 -4.53
CA ALA A 203 -6.87 10.12 -4.41
C ALA A 203 -6.48 9.50 -5.76
#